data_53dd1280fb8e40666590de971b47a152
#
_entry.id   53dd1280fb8e40666590de971b47a152
#
_cell.length_a   1.000
_cell.length_b   1.000
_cell.length_c   1.000
_cell.angle_alpha   90.00
_cell.angle_beta   90.00
_cell.angle_gamma   90.00
#
_symmetry.space_group_name_H-M   'P 1'
#
loop_
_entity.id
_entity.type
_entity.pdbx_description
1 polymer ?
#
loop_
_entity_poly.entity_id
_entity_poly.type
_entity_poly.pdbx_seq_one_letter_code
_entity_poly.pdbx_strand_id
1 'polypeptide(L)'
;HLNDITIAAPIFAPNGKLIGWAANLAHHSDIGGKEPGSTCGDAINIFQEGLKIPLVRVCSKGEPLADILDFVLANSRIPGERYGDLQAQIAANRVGARRLLDAYARYGDLLVDCMHELQRYAERRLRAGIQKLPDGEYSFVDYMDDAGVASPDPVKISVKITIKGDDLHVDFAGTQGQVAGPINITWNGMLAAVFYSLKALIDPGSPSNAGIYRAFSVEAEPGMILNAKNPAAVGERIDTAMRIAD
;
A
#
# COMPACT_ATOMS: atom_id res chain seq x y z
N HIS A 1 -3.75 -4.00 5.54
CA HIS A 1 -4.46 -4.04 6.82
C HIS A 1 -5.90 -3.59 6.63
N LEU A 2 -6.84 -4.24 7.33
CA LEU A 2 -8.26 -3.97 7.10
C LEU A 2 -8.67 -2.55 7.54
N ASN A 3 -8.03 -2.01 8.56
CA ASN A 3 -8.26 -0.64 9.04
C ASN A 3 -7.91 0.44 8.00
N ASP A 4 -7.08 0.11 7.02
CA ASP A 4 -6.62 1.05 5.98
C ASP A 4 -7.65 1.15 4.85
N ILE A 5 -8.79 1.80 5.13
CA ILE A 5 -9.86 1.95 4.14
C ILE A 5 -9.42 2.96 3.08
N THR A 6 -9.42 2.51 1.83
CA THR A 6 -9.12 3.35 0.66
C THR A 6 -10.40 3.70 -0.09
N ILE A 7 -10.61 4.98 -0.36
CA ILE A 7 -11.69 5.46 -1.23
C ILE A 7 -11.07 6.10 -2.46
N ALA A 8 -11.54 5.70 -3.65
CA ALA A 8 -11.10 6.25 -4.92
C ALA A 8 -12.29 6.72 -5.75
N ALA A 9 -12.13 7.86 -6.43
CA ALA A 9 -13.15 8.45 -7.30
C ALA A 9 -12.54 8.83 -8.66
N PRO A 10 -13.14 8.41 -9.78
CA PRO A 10 -12.67 8.80 -11.10
C PRO A 10 -12.97 10.28 -11.37
N ILE A 11 -12.09 10.94 -12.11
CA ILE A 11 -12.20 12.35 -12.48
C ILE A 11 -12.32 12.45 -13.99
N PHE A 12 -13.46 12.93 -14.45
CA PHE A 12 -13.75 13.12 -15.87
C PHE A 12 -13.70 14.60 -16.23
N ALA A 13 -13.02 14.92 -17.32
CA ALA A 13 -13.09 16.24 -17.94
C ALA A 13 -14.51 16.53 -18.47
N PRO A 14 -14.87 17.79 -18.75
CA PRO A 14 -16.20 18.14 -19.25
C PRO A 14 -16.61 17.42 -20.54
N ASN A 15 -15.67 16.98 -21.35
CA ASN A 15 -15.89 16.21 -22.57
C ASN A 15 -16.06 14.68 -22.31
N GLY A 16 -16.11 14.25 -21.05
CA GLY A 16 -16.24 12.85 -20.66
C GLY A 16 -14.93 12.03 -20.66
N LYS A 17 -13.77 12.64 -20.98
CA LYS A 17 -12.47 11.96 -20.91
C LYS A 17 -12.06 11.73 -19.46
N LEU A 18 -11.71 10.51 -19.10
CA LEU A 18 -11.09 10.19 -17.79
C LEU A 18 -9.68 10.80 -17.78
N ILE A 19 -9.41 11.70 -16.84
CA ILE A 19 -8.12 12.40 -16.70
C ILE A 19 -7.33 11.96 -15.47
N GLY A 20 -7.96 11.28 -14.54
CA GLY A 20 -7.28 10.78 -13.35
C GLY A 20 -8.24 10.23 -12.31
N TRP A 21 -7.69 9.98 -11.13
CA TRP A 21 -8.42 9.50 -9.96
C TRP A 21 -8.01 10.31 -8.74
N ALA A 22 -8.97 10.69 -7.91
CA ALA A 22 -8.69 11.12 -6.55
C ALA A 22 -8.81 9.89 -5.64
N ALA A 23 -7.76 9.61 -4.91
CA ALA A 23 -7.77 8.51 -3.95
C ALA A 23 -7.12 8.94 -2.64
N ASN A 24 -7.67 8.46 -1.54
CA ASN A 24 -7.08 8.62 -0.23
C ASN A 24 -7.22 7.33 0.56
N LEU A 25 -6.37 7.18 1.55
CA LEU A 25 -6.40 6.11 2.53
C LEU A 25 -6.46 6.73 3.91
N ALA A 26 -7.30 6.18 4.78
CA ALA A 26 -7.32 6.51 6.19
C ALA A 26 -7.24 5.24 7.03
N HIS A 27 -6.44 5.29 8.09
CA HIS A 27 -6.41 4.24 9.10
C HIS A 27 -7.55 4.48 10.09
N HIS A 28 -8.55 3.61 10.05
CA HIS A 28 -9.71 3.66 10.92
C HIS A 28 -9.41 3.00 12.26
N SER A 29 -9.78 3.65 13.36
CA SER A 29 -9.44 3.17 14.70
C SER A 29 -10.21 1.91 15.12
N ASP A 30 -11.35 1.58 14.48
CA ASP A 30 -12.06 0.31 14.71
C ASP A 30 -12.98 0.00 13.54
N ILE A 31 -12.85 -1.20 12.99
CA ILE A 31 -13.71 -1.77 11.94
C ILE A 31 -14.21 -3.17 12.31
N GLY A 32 -14.35 -3.44 13.62
CA GLY A 32 -14.76 -4.77 14.12
C GLY A 32 -13.59 -5.70 14.37
N GLY A 33 -13.83 -6.99 14.22
CA GLY A 33 -12.84 -8.02 14.55
C GLY A 33 -12.89 -8.47 16.00
N LYS A 34 -11.94 -9.32 16.37
CA LYS A 34 -11.89 -9.98 17.69
C LYS A 34 -11.64 -8.96 18.83
N GLU A 35 -10.71 -8.02 18.61
CA GLU A 35 -10.28 -7.07 19.62
C GLU A 35 -10.72 -5.64 19.30
N PRO A 36 -10.99 -4.80 20.32
CA PRO A 36 -11.20 -3.38 20.13
C PRO A 36 -10.01 -2.73 19.43
N GLY A 37 -10.30 -1.80 18.51
CA GLY A 37 -9.27 -1.17 17.69
C GLY A 37 -8.87 -1.97 16.45
N SER A 38 -9.48 -3.17 16.26
CA SER A 38 -9.20 -4.02 15.11
C SER A 38 -7.71 -4.37 14.97
N THR A 39 -6.96 -4.34 16.08
CA THR A 39 -5.56 -4.77 16.15
C THR A 39 -5.49 -5.96 17.12
N CYS A 40 -5.15 -7.10 16.59
CA CYS A 40 -5.23 -8.37 17.30
C CYS A 40 -3.88 -9.10 17.20
N GLY A 41 -3.03 -8.95 18.23
CA GLY A 41 -1.67 -9.52 18.27
C GLY A 41 -1.61 -11.05 18.27
N ASP A 42 -2.73 -11.72 18.50
CA ASP A 42 -2.85 -13.17 18.42
C ASP A 42 -3.76 -13.65 17.26
N ALA A 43 -4.01 -12.79 16.28
CA ALA A 43 -4.79 -13.16 15.10
C ALA A 43 -4.02 -14.18 14.26
N ILE A 44 -4.68 -15.30 13.93
CA ILE A 44 -4.14 -16.33 13.04
C ILE A 44 -4.73 -16.28 11.63
N ASN A 45 -5.76 -15.48 11.44
CA ASN A 45 -6.38 -15.22 10.14
C ASN A 45 -7.02 -13.83 10.09
N ILE A 46 -7.19 -13.31 8.88
CA ILE A 46 -7.68 -11.96 8.61
C ILE A 46 -9.11 -11.70 9.10
N PHE A 47 -9.94 -12.73 9.25
CA PHE A 47 -11.33 -12.57 9.73
C PHE A 47 -11.40 -12.19 11.22
N GLN A 48 -10.34 -12.42 11.97
CA GLN A 48 -10.22 -11.97 13.36
C GLN A 48 -9.86 -10.48 13.46
N GLU A 49 -9.33 -9.88 12.40
CA GLU A 49 -8.80 -8.51 12.38
C GLU A 49 -9.87 -7.44 12.05
N GLY A 50 -11.03 -7.82 11.54
CA GLY A 50 -12.08 -6.86 11.25
C GLY A 50 -12.90 -7.17 10.01
N LEU A 51 -13.69 -6.17 9.61
CA LEU A 51 -14.54 -6.25 8.43
C LEU A 51 -13.70 -6.21 7.15
N LYS A 52 -13.78 -7.26 6.37
CA LYS A 52 -13.18 -7.32 5.03
C LYS A 52 -14.14 -6.69 4.01
N ILE A 53 -13.84 -5.47 3.58
CA ILE A 53 -14.63 -4.73 2.60
C ILE A 53 -14.11 -5.06 1.19
N PRO A 54 -14.92 -5.69 0.31
CA PRO A 54 -14.54 -5.87 -1.09
C PRO A 54 -14.60 -4.54 -1.84
N LEU A 55 -14.24 -4.54 -3.13
CA LEU A 55 -14.44 -3.37 -3.98
C LEU A 55 -15.95 -3.11 -4.14
N VAL A 56 -16.44 -2.09 -3.45
CA VAL A 56 -17.86 -1.68 -3.46
C VAL A 56 -18.00 -0.22 -3.85
N ARG A 57 -19.16 0.11 -4.44
CA ARG A 57 -19.47 1.50 -4.75
C ARG A 57 -19.96 2.19 -3.48
N VAL A 58 -19.22 3.17 -2.99
CA VAL A 58 -19.55 3.96 -1.79
C VAL A 58 -20.43 5.16 -2.12
N CYS A 59 -20.29 5.74 -3.33
CA CYS A 59 -21.07 6.87 -3.79
C CYS A 59 -21.68 6.60 -5.16
N SER A 60 -22.86 7.16 -5.42
CA SER A 60 -23.51 7.15 -6.72
C SER A 60 -23.97 8.56 -7.08
N LYS A 61 -23.63 9.02 -8.29
CA LYS A 61 -23.97 10.39 -8.78
C LYS A 61 -23.54 11.50 -7.83
N GLY A 62 -22.42 11.31 -7.14
CA GLY A 62 -21.88 12.28 -6.18
C GLY A 62 -22.40 12.15 -4.75
N GLU A 63 -23.44 11.33 -4.51
CA GLU A 63 -24.02 11.15 -3.18
C GLU A 63 -23.60 9.83 -2.53
N PRO A 64 -23.31 9.81 -1.21
CA PRO A 64 -23.05 8.59 -0.48
C PRO A 64 -24.22 7.61 -0.51
N LEU A 65 -23.92 6.32 -0.60
CA LEU A 65 -24.93 5.25 -0.50
C LEU A 65 -25.11 4.88 0.97
N ALA A 66 -26.24 5.26 1.55
CA ALA A 66 -26.54 5.07 2.98
C ALA A 66 -26.39 3.59 3.39
N ASP A 67 -26.96 2.65 2.63
CA ASP A 67 -26.91 1.22 2.96
C ASP A 67 -25.48 0.68 3.09
N ILE A 68 -24.54 1.17 2.27
CA ILE A 68 -23.12 0.77 2.33
C ILE A 68 -22.44 1.38 3.54
N LEU A 69 -22.71 2.65 3.84
CA LEU A 69 -22.18 3.29 5.05
C LEU A 69 -22.71 2.60 6.31
N ASP A 70 -24.01 2.38 6.38
CA ASP A 70 -24.67 1.73 7.53
C ASP A 70 -24.13 0.31 7.75
N PHE A 71 -23.88 -0.43 6.65
CA PHE A 71 -23.25 -1.75 6.73
C PHE A 71 -21.85 -1.69 7.36
N VAL A 72 -21.02 -0.72 6.98
CA VAL A 72 -19.68 -0.54 7.57
C VAL A 72 -19.78 -0.11 9.03
N LEU A 73 -20.67 0.85 9.34
CA LEU A 73 -20.87 1.40 10.67
C LEU A 73 -21.39 0.36 11.66
N ALA A 74 -22.28 -0.53 11.23
CA ALA A 74 -22.81 -1.62 12.05
C ALA A 74 -21.74 -2.61 12.53
N ASN A 75 -20.59 -2.67 11.85
CA ASN A 75 -19.47 -3.52 12.22
C ASN A 75 -18.41 -2.82 13.08
N SER A 76 -18.54 -1.54 13.39
CA SER A 76 -17.62 -0.78 14.24
C SER A 76 -18.19 -0.59 15.65
N ARG A 77 -17.30 -0.62 16.64
CA ARG A 77 -17.66 -0.30 18.05
C ARG A 77 -17.85 1.20 18.29
N ILE A 78 -17.37 2.03 17.37
CA ILE A 78 -17.41 3.51 17.44
C ILE A 78 -18.01 4.11 16.14
N PRO A 79 -19.27 3.78 15.79
CA PRO A 79 -19.86 4.12 14.52
C PRO A 79 -19.90 5.63 14.22
N GLY A 80 -20.05 6.48 15.26
CA GLY A 80 -20.07 7.94 15.09
C GLY A 80 -18.75 8.48 14.54
N GLU A 81 -17.61 8.05 15.06
CA GLU A 81 -16.29 8.42 14.53
C GLU A 81 -16.09 7.89 13.12
N ARG A 82 -16.46 6.61 12.88
CA ARG A 82 -16.35 6.00 11.54
C ARG A 82 -17.13 6.76 10.49
N TYR A 83 -18.34 7.20 10.84
CA TYR A 83 -19.13 8.03 9.94
C TYR A 83 -18.40 9.32 9.57
N GLY A 84 -17.83 10.02 10.58
CA GLY A 84 -17.05 11.24 10.37
C GLY A 84 -15.86 11.02 9.45
N ASP A 85 -15.09 9.96 9.68
CA ASP A 85 -13.90 9.62 8.88
C ASP A 85 -14.26 9.27 7.43
N LEU A 86 -15.30 8.45 7.20
CA LEU A 86 -15.77 8.12 5.86
C LEU A 86 -16.26 9.37 5.12
N GLN A 87 -16.98 10.27 5.79
CA GLN A 87 -17.39 11.55 5.19
C GLN A 87 -16.18 12.43 4.85
N ALA A 88 -15.18 12.48 5.73
CA ALA A 88 -13.94 13.22 5.50
C ALA A 88 -13.17 12.67 4.28
N GLN A 89 -13.09 11.35 4.13
CA GLN A 89 -12.46 10.71 2.97
C GLN A 89 -13.20 11.04 1.66
N ILE A 90 -14.54 10.98 1.65
CA ILE A 90 -15.36 11.37 0.50
C ILE A 90 -15.15 12.85 0.17
N ALA A 91 -15.15 13.74 1.17
CA ALA A 91 -14.92 15.16 0.99
C ALA A 91 -13.52 15.45 0.45
N ALA A 92 -12.49 14.77 0.95
CA ALA A 92 -11.12 14.90 0.45
C ALA A 92 -11.01 14.55 -1.04
N ASN A 93 -11.65 13.47 -1.49
CA ASN A 93 -11.70 13.11 -2.91
C ASN A 93 -12.44 14.15 -3.75
N ARG A 94 -13.55 14.72 -3.25
CA ARG A 94 -14.25 15.81 -3.93
C ARG A 94 -13.37 17.04 -4.10
N VAL A 95 -12.60 17.41 -3.06
CA VAL A 95 -11.62 18.51 -3.14
C VAL A 95 -10.51 18.20 -4.14
N GLY A 96 -9.94 17.00 -4.08
CA GLY A 96 -8.91 16.56 -5.03
C GLY A 96 -9.39 16.61 -6.48
N ALA A 97 -10.60 16.09 -6.74
CA ALA A 97 -11.21 16.11 -8.06
C ALA A 97 -11.41 17.56 -8.58
N ARG A 98 -11.95 18.45 -7.74
CA ARG A 98 -12.14 19.85 -8.09
C ARG A 98 -10.81 20.52 -8.45
N ARG A 99 -9.76 20.33 -7.62
CA ARG A 99 -8.44 20.90 -7.86
C ARG A 99 -7.81 20.41 -9.17
N LEU A 100 -7.97 19.13 -9.50
CA LEU A 100 -7.47 18.59 -10.76
C LEU A 100 -8.24 19.16 -11.94
N LEU A 101 -9.57 19.32 -11.83
CA LEU A 101 -10.41 19.93 -12.86
C LEU A 101 -10.09 21.41 -13.06
N ASP A 102 -9.83 22.18 -12.00
CA ASP A 102 -9.38 23.57 -12.10
C ASP A 102 -8.04 23.67 -12.85
N ALA A 103 -7.10 22.77 -12.55
CA ALA A 103 -5.84 22.70 -13.29
C ALA A 103 -6.05 22.27 -14.74
N TYR A 104 -6.92 21.28 -15.00
CA TYR A 104 -7.23 20.84 -16.36
C TYR A 104 -7.92 21.94 -17.19
N ALA A 105 -8.82 22.71 -16.59
CA ALA A 105 -9.44 23.86 -17.25
C ALA A 105 -8.41 24.92 -17.68
N ARG A 106 -7.30 25.06 -16.93
CA ARG A 106 -6.23 26.00 -17.21
C ARG A 106 -5.23 25.49 -18.25
N TYR A 107 -4.88 24.22 -18.20
CA TYR A 107 -3.76 23.65 -18.96
C TYR A 107 -4.17 22.62 -20.01
N GLY A 108 -5.42 22.15 -20.01
CA GLY A 108 -5.91 21.13 -20.93
C GLY A 108 -5.12 19.83 -20.88
N ASP A 109 -4.94 19.21 -22.03
CA ASP A 109 -4.21 17.95 -22.15
C ASP A 109 -2.72 18.06 -21.79
N LEU A 110 -2.13 19.27 -21.84
CA LEU A 110 -0.76 19.49 -21.37
C LEU A 110 -0.58 19.06 -19.91
N LEU A 111 -1.60 19.23 -19.06
CA LEU A 111 -1.56 18.72 -17.66
C LEU A 111 -1.33 17.21 -17.62
N VAL A 112 -2.04 16.45 -18.46
CA VAL A 112 -1.93 14.98 -18.51
C VAL A 112 -0.54 14.58 -19.00
N ASP A 113 -0.02 15.26 -20.02
CA ASP A 113 1.33 15.04 -20.53
C ASP A 113 2.40 15.33 -19.47
N CYS A 114 2.23 16.41 -18.69
CA CYS A 114 3.11 16.74 -17.56
C CYS A 114 3.05 15.68 -16.44
N MET A 115 1.88 15.12 -16.15
CA MET A 115 1.74 14.03 -15.17
C MET A 115 2.52 12.79 -15.60
N HIS A 116 2.46 12.43 -16.89
CA HIS A 116 3.26 11.32 -17.44
C HIS A 116 4.76 11.63 -17.43
N GLU A 117 5.14 12.87 -17.78
CA GLU A 117 6.57 13.26 -17.77
C GLU A 117 7.14 13.28 -16.35
N LEU A 118 6.36 13.67 -15.35
CA LEU A 118 6.78 13.61 -13.95
C LEU A 118 7.10 12.18 -13.50
N GLN A 119 6.34 11.19 -14.00
CA GLN A 119 6.66 9.78 -13.73
C GLN A 119 7.96 9.35 -14.44
N ARG A 120 8.14 9.73 -15.72
CA ARG A 120 9.39 9.48 -16.45
C ARG A 120 10.59 10.18 -15.80
N TYR A 121 10.39 11.37 -15.29
CA TYR A 121 11.42 12.10 -14.53
C TYR A 121 11.85 11.36 -13.26
N ALA A 122 10.89 10.85 -12.46
CA ALA A 122 11.20 10.09 -11.26
C ALA A 122 11.95 8.78 -11.59
N GLU A 123 11.55 8.07 -12.64
CA GLU A 123 12.25 6.88 -13.14
C GLU A 123 13.69 7.19 -13.52
N ARG A 124 13.91 8.20 -14.37
CA ARG A 124 15.28 8.61 -14.78
C ARG A 124 16.16 8.99 -13.61
N ARG A 125 15.61 9.67 -12.61
CA ARG A 125 16.36 10.05 -11.40
C ARG A 125 16.80 8.82 -10.60
N LEU A 126 15.89 7.88 -10.37
CA LEU A 126 16.23 6.68 -9.61
C LEU A 126 17.26 5.83 -10.38
N ARG A 127 17.08 5.63 -11.70
CA ARG A 127 18.06 4.92 -12.54
C ARG A 127 19.44 5.56 -12.48
N ALA A 128 19.52 6.89 -12.59
CA ALA A 128 20.78 7.62 -12.44
C ALA A 128 21.41 7.50 -11.04
N GLY A 129 20.60 7.23 -10.02
CA GLY A 129 21.07 6.91 -8.68
C GLY A 129 21.60 5.48 -8.59
N ILE A 130 20.86 4.51 -9.13
CA ILE A 130 21.27 3.08 -9.18
C ILE A 130 22.61 2.94 -9.91
N GLN A 131 22.78 3.64 -11.04
CA GLN A 131 24.00 3.60 -11.85
C GLN A 131 25.29 4.02 -11.11
N LYS A 132 25.15 4.69 -9.95
CA LYS A 132 26.29 5.07 -9.09
C LYS A 132 26.67 3.97 -8.11
N LEU A 133 25.85 2.95 -7.96
CA LEU A 133 26.12 1.81 -7.10
C LEU A 133 26.99 0.80 -7.86
N PRO A 134 27.88 0.05 -7.19
CA PRO A 134 28.65 -1.00 -7.83
C PRO A 134 27.74 -2.11 -8.36
N ASP A 135 28.00 -2.58 -9.58
CA ASP A 135 27.38 -3.80 -10.09
C ASP A 135 27.73 -5.00 -9.21
N GLY A 136 26.79 -5.88 -8.97
CA GLY A 136 27.04 -7.06 -8.17
C GLY A 136 25.78 -7.73 -7.63
N GLU A 137 26.00 -8.80 -6.89
CA GLU A 137 24.97 -9.51 -6.13
C GLU A 137 25.23 -9.34 -4.63
N TYR A 138 24.20 -8.92 -3.92
CA TYR A 138 24.24 -8.66 -2.48
C TYR A 138 23.16 -9.50 -1.81
N SER A 139 23.51 -10.26 -0.78
CA SER A 139 22.55 -11.11 -0.07
C SER A 139 22.58 -10.86 1.41
N PHE A 140 21.41 -10.88 2.02
CA PHE A 140 21.24 -10.76 3.46
C PHE A 140 20.15 -11.71 3.96
N VAL A 141 20.32 -12.17 5.18
CA VAL A 141 19.34 -13.02 5.87
C VAL A 141 19.17 -12.48 7.27
N ASP A 142 17.92 -12.30 7.67
CA ASP A 142 17.57 -11.89 9.02
C ASP A 142 16.35 -12.65 9.53
N TYR A 143 16.04 -12.50 10.81
CA TYR A 143 14.97 -13.21 11.47
C TYR A 143 14.13 -12.25 12.31
N MET A 144 12.83 -12.45 12.30
CA MET A 144 11.92 -11.96 13.32
C MET A 144 11.88 -13.00 14.44
N ASP A 145 11.77 -12.56 15.69
CA ASP A 145 11.89 -13.46 16.85
C ASP A 145 10.82 -14.54 16.85
N ASP A 146 9.56 -14.17 16.56
CA ASP A 146 8.42 -15.06 16.47
C ASP A 146 7.27 -14.41 15.68
N ALA A 147 6.15 -15.13 15.54
CA ALA A 147 4.91 -14.61 14.98
C ALA A 147 3.73 -14.76 15.97
N GLY A 148 4.02 -14.76 17.24
CA GLY A 148 3.06 -14.93 18.33
C GLY A 148 2.91 -16.39 18.79
N VAL A 149 1.98 -16.62 19.72
CA VAL A 149 1.80 -17.91 20.42
C VAL A 149 1.59 -19.10 19.48
N ALA A 150 0.90 -18.89 18.35
CA ALA A 150 0.63 -19.93 17.37
C ALA A 150 1.84 -20.25 16.46
N SER A 151 2.86 -19.39 16.44
CA SER A 151 4.08 -19.54 15.64
C SER A 151 5.27 -18.98 16.42
N PRO A 152 5.76 -19.73 17.45
CA PRO A 152 6.77 -19.24 18.39
C PRO A 152 8.20 -19.33 17.86
N ASP A 153 8.41 -19.90 16.67
CA ASP A 153 9.73 -20.07 16.10
C ASP A 153 10.17 -18.81 15.32
N PRO A 154 11.48 -18.53 15.25
CA PRO A 154 12.00 -17.44 14.46
C PRO A 154 11.57 -17.49 12.98
N VAL A 155 11.17 -16.35 12.45
CA VAL A 155 10.67 -16.24 11.07
C VAL A 155 11.74 -15.66 10.16
N LYS A 156 12.24 -16.48 9.24
CA LYS A 156 13.32 -16.13 8.33
C LYS A 156 12.86 -15.19 7.21
N ILE A 157 13.60 -14.12 7.01
CA ILE A 157 13.54 -13.25 5.83
C ILE A 157 14.88 -13.30 5.11
N SER A 158 14.85 -13.56 3.81
CA SER A 158 16.03 -13.61 2.94
C SER A 158 15.84 -12.67 1.78
N VAL A 159 16.88 -11.94 1.42
CA VAL A 159 16.88 -11.04 0.27
C VAL A 159 18.17 -11.20 -0.51
N LYS A 160 18.04 -11.18 -1.86
CA LYS A 160 19.14 -11.01 -2.77
C LYS A 160 18.85 -9.81 -3.68
N ILE A 161 19.80 -8.88 -3.73
CA ILE A 161 19.73 -7.69 -4.59
C ILE A 161 20.78 -7.86 -5.68
N THR A 162 20.37 -7.76 -6.94
CA THR A 162 21.24 -7.76 -8.10
C THR A 162 21.22 -6.37 -8.73
N ILE A 163 22.40 -5.76 -8.90
CA ILE A 163 22.58 -4.46 -9.54
C ILE A 163 23.37 -4.66 -10.82
N LYS A 164 22.84 -4.16 -11.93
CA LYS A 164 23.50 -4.19 -13.23
C LYS A 164 23.21 -2.91 -14.02
N GLY A 165 24.20 -2.03 -14.11
CA GLY A 165 24.05 -0.73 -14.75
C GLY A 165 23.05 0.15 -14.01
N ASP A 166 21.89 0.43 -14.61
CA ASP A 166 20.81 1.24 -14.03
C ASP A 166 19.56 0.41 -13.63
N ASP A 167 19.68 -0.91 -13.69
CA ASP A 167 18.65 -1.86 -13.26
C ASP A 167 18.98 -2.44 -11.88
N LEU A 168 17.94 -2.60 -11.05
CA LEU A 168 18.02 -3.20 -9.72
C LEU A 168 16.92 -4.26 -9.59
N HIS A 169 17.30 -5.44 -9.16
CA HIS A 169 16.39 -6.55 -8.91
C HIS A 169 16.47 -7.01 -7.46
N VAL A 170 15.31 -7.15 -6.81
CA VAL A 170 15.17 -7.63 -5.44
C VAL A 170 14.46 -8.97 -5.46
N ASP A 171 15.13 -10.02 -5.01
CA ASP A 171 14.60 -11.38 -4.93
C ASP A 171 14.53 -11.83 -3.46
N PHE A 172 13.33 -12.18 -3.01
CA PHE A 172 13.08 -12.69 -1.67
C PHE A 172 13.06 -14.23 -1.58
N ALA A 173 13.58 -14.92 -2.57
CA ALA A 173 13.67 -16.39 -2.54
C ALA A 173 14.39 -16.90 -1.29
N GLY A 174 13.85 -17.98 -0.68
CA GLY A 174 14.37 -18.50 0.58
C GLY A 174 13.82 -17.85 1.84
N THR A 175 12.95 -16.84 1.72
CA THR A 175 12.10 -16.34 2.81
C THR A 175 11.05 -17.38 3.20
N GLN A 176 10.71 -17.42 4.49
CA GLN A 176 9.73 -18.35 5.05
C GLN A 176 8.33 -18.15 4.47
N GLY A 177 7.54 -19.23 4.44
CA GLY A 177 6.12 -19.18 4.10
C GLY A 177 5.31 -18.34 5.10
N GLN A 178 4.09 -17.95 4.72
CA GLN A 178 3.18 -17.24 5.62
C GLN A 178 2.92 -18.04 6.90
N VAL A 179 2.76 -17.34 8.01
CA VAL A 179 2.66 -17.89 9.36
C VAL A 179 1.27 -17.73 9.97
N ALA A 180 0.95 -18.55 10.96
CA ALA A 180 -0.26 -18.41 11.77
C ALA A 180 -0.07 -17.31 12.84
N GLY A 181 0.04 -16.07 12.40
CA GLY A 181 0.27 -14.88 13.21
C GLY A 181 0.00 -13.61 12.41
N PRO A 182 -0.10 -12.44 13.06
CA PRO A 182 -0.54 -11.20 12.41
C PRO A 182 0.56 -10.46 11.62
N ILE A 183 1.80 -10.96 11.63
CA ILE A 183 2.97 -10.29 11.05
C ILE A 183 3.14 -10.51 9.54
N ASN A 184 2.26 -11.29 8.90
CA ASN A 184 2.34 -11.43 7.44
C ASN A 184 2.09 -10.08 6.76
N ILE A 185 2.69 -9.88 5.57
CA ILE A 185 2.49 -8.68 4.79
C ILE A 185 2.00 -9.02 3.38
N THR A 186 1.14 -8.19 2.83
CA THR A 186 0.67 -8.34 1.45
C THR A 186 1.72 -7.85 0.46
N TRP A 187 1.62 -8.30 -0.79
CA TRP A 187 2.46 -7.84 -1.89
C TRP A 187 2.64 -6.31 -1.95
N ASN A 188 1.53 -5.56 -1.88
CA ASN A 188 1.60 -4.10 -1.94
C ASN A 188 2.28 -3.47 -0.71
N GLY A 189 2.11 -4.09 0.47
CA GLY A 189 2.79 -3.64 1.69
C GLY A 189 4.30 -3.87 1.59
N MET A 190 4.71 -5.03 1.11
CA MET A 190 6.12 -5.36 0.86
C MET A 190 6.74 -4.42 -0.19
N LEU A 191 6.06 -4.20 -1.32
CA LEU A 191 6.52 -3.25 -2.33
C LEU A 191 6.69 -1.83 -1.78
N ALA A 192 5.80 -1.40 -0.87
CA ALA A 192 5.92 -0.09 -0.24
C ALA A 192 7.16 0.02 0.65
N ALA A 193 7.50 -1.03 1.40
CA ALA A 193 8.73 -1.09 2.21
C ALA A 193 9.98 -1.04 1.32
N VAL A 194 10.05 -1.87 0.28
CA VAL A 194 11.14 -1.85 -0.71
C VAL A 194 11.28 -0.48 -1.38
N PHE A 195 10.15 0.11 -1.82
CA PHE A 195 10.13 1.45 -2.40
C PHE A 195 10.69 2.50 -1.45
N TYR A 196 10.29 2.46 -0.18
CA TYR A 196 10.78 3.37 0.84
C TYR A 196 12.30 3.26 1.01
N SER A 197 12.82 2.05 1.16
CA SER A 197 14.23 1.79 1.37
C SER A 197 15.07 2.24 0.17
N LEU A 198 14.69 1.83 -1.04
CA LEU A 198 15.41 2.21 -2.25
C LEU A 198 15.38 3.72 -2.49
N LYS A 199 14.22 4.36 -2.29
CA LYS A 199 14.11 5.82 -2.42
C LYS A 199 14.96 6.55 -1.38
N ALA A 200 14.92 6.13 -0.11
CA ALA A 200 15.67 6.76 0.96
C ALA A 200 17.19 6.68 0.76
N LEU A 201 17.67 5.53 0.26
CA LEU A 201 19.09 5.30 0.04
C LEU A 201 19.62 5.93 -1.26
N ILE A 202 18.87 5.83 -2.35
CA ILE A 202 19.36 6.14 -3.70
C ILE A 202 19.05 7.58 -4.09
N ASP A 203 17.82 8.03 -3.92
CA ASP A 203 17.40 9.41 -4.27
C ASP A 203 16.22 9.89 -3.41
N PRO A 204 16.49 10.32 -2.15
CA PRO A 204 15.45 10.81 -1.24
C PRO A 204 14.68 12.02 -1.78
N GLY A 205 15.32 12.82 -2.65
CA GLY A 205 14.73 14.01 -3.28
C GLY A 205 13.85 13.72 -4.50
N SER A 206 13.74 12.47 -4.94
CA SER A 206 12.90 12.10 -6.07
C SER A 206 11.41 12.26 -5.75
N PRO A 207 10.56 12.69 -6.69
CA PRO A 207 9.11 12.69 -6.50
C PRO A 207 8.58 11.29 -6.21
N SER A 208 7.77 11.13 -5.14
CA SER A 208 7.13 9.85 -4.82
C SER A 208 5.96 9.61 -5.76
N ASN A 209 6.19 8.87 -6.84
CA ASN A 209 5.17 8.48 -7.82
C ASN A 209 5.49 7.12 -8.46
N ALA A 210 4.58 6.63 -9.29
CA ALA A 210 4.69 5.34 -9.93
C ALA A 210 5.90 5.17 -10.87
N GLY A 211 6.56 6.26 -11.28
CA GLY A 211 7.78 6.20 -12.11
C GLY A 211 8.94 5.50 -11.41
N ILE A 212 9.04 5.63 -10.08
CA ILE A 212 10.10 4.95 -9.30
C ILE A 212 10.02 3.43 -9.45
N TYR A 213 8.80 2.85 -9.44
CA TYR A 213 8.62 1.39 -9.57
C TYR A 213 9.08 0.82 -10.91
N ARG A 214 9.35 1.66 -11.92
CA ARG A 214 9.87 1.22 -13.23
C ARG A 214 11.38 1.00 -13.23
N ALA A 215 12.09 1.54 -12.24
CA ALA A 215 13.55 1.48 -12.15
C ALA A 215 14.05 0.23 -11.40
N PHE A 216 13.16 -0.56 -10.81
CA PHE A 216 13.53 -1.80 -10.14
C PHE A 216 12.45 -2.87 -10.33
N SER A 217 12.83 -4.11 -10.13
CA SER A 217 11.92 -5.25 -10.10
C SER A 217 12.02 -5.99 -8.77
N VAL A 218 10.92 -6.61 -8.36
CA VAL A 218 10.85 -7.36 -7.11
C VAL A 218 10.22 -8.72 -7.36
N GLU A 219 10.77 -9.76 -6.76
CA GLU A 219 10.21 -11.11 -6.76
C GLU A 219 10.00 -11.61 -5.34
N ALA A 220 8.79 -12.12 -5.07
CA ALA A 220 8.44 -12.84 -3.86
C ALA A 220 7.28 -13.79 -4.18
N GLU A 221 7.47 -15.07 -3.96
CA GLU A 221 6.46 -16.08 -4.29
C GLU A 221 5.17 -15.89 -3.48
N PRO A 222 4.00 -16.03 -4.12
CA PRO A 222 2.73 -15.97 -3.41
C PRO A 222 2.59 -17.08 -2.34
N GLY A 223 2.31 -16.69 -1.10
CA GLY A 223 2.24 -17.58 0.05
C GLY A 223 3.46 -17.51 0.96
N MET A 224 4.47 -16.70 0.62
CA MET A 224 5.50 -16.26 1.57
C MET A 224 4.92 -15.25 2.56
N ILE A 225 5.59 -15.09 3.72
CA ILE A 225 5.24 -14.05 4.70
C ILE A 225 5.22 -12.65 4.07
N LEU A 226 6.09 -12.40 3.07
CA LEU A 226 6.21 -11.12 2.35
C LEU A 226 5.20 -10.95 1.21
N ASN A 227 4.48 -11.99 0.84
CA ASN A 227 3.46 -12.00 -0.20
C ASN A 227 2.31 -12.94 0.21
N ALA A 228 1.74 -12.66 1.36
CA ALA A 228 0.76 -13.51 2.00
C ALA A 228 -0.56 -13.58 1.23
N LYS A 229 -1.12 -14.78 1.20
CA LYS A 229 -2.43 -15.09 0.62
C LYS A 229 -3.51 -15.14 1.71
N ASN A 230 -4.72 -14.79 1.32
CA ASN A 230 -5.90 -15.01 2.17
C ASN A 230 -5.98 -16.50 2.60
N PRO A 231 -6.28 -16.79 3.87
CA PRO A 231 -6.78 -15.89 4.92
C PRO A 231 -5.72 -15.41 5.94
N ALA A 232 -4.44 -15.29 5.56
CA ALA A 232 -3.39 -14.88 6.49
C ALA A 232 -3.74 -13.56 7.20
N ALA A 233 -3.47 -13.49 8.51
CA ALA A 233 -3.57 -12.28 9.29
C ALA A 233 -2.41 -11.31 8.96
N VAL A 234 -2.68 -10.00 8.93
CA VAL A 234 -1.74 -8.97 8.48
C VAL A 234 -1.75 -7.72 9.37
N GLY A 235 -2.40 -7.79 10.53
CA GLY A 235 -2.61 -6.63 11.41
C GLY A 235 -1.32 -5.97 11.86
N GLU A 236 -0.31 -6.76 12.18
CA GLU A 236 1.02 -6.31 12.64
C GLU A 236 2.09 -6.37 11.54
N ARG A 237 1.67 -6.27 10.29
CA ARG A 237 2.57 -6.23 9.12
C ARG A 237 3.68 -5.18 9.20
N ILE A 238 3.53 -4.18 10.08
CA ILE A 238 4.51 -3.10 10.26
C ILE A 238 5.86 -3.67 10.69
N ASP A 239 5.89 -4.66 11.58
CA ASP A 239 7.12 -5.28 12.06
C ASP A 239 7.88 -5.93 10.89
N THR A 240 7.15 -6.65 10.04
CA THR A 240 7.73 -7.22 8.81
C THR A 240 8.18 -6.14 7.83
N ALA A 241 7.41 -5.05 7.68
CA ALA A 241 7.79 -3.95 6.79
C ALA A 241 9.06 -3.24 7.27
N MET A 242 9.23 -3.07 8.59
CA MET A 242 10.46 -2.50 9.17
C MET A 242 11.66 -3.44 8.91
N ARG A 243 11.48 -4.73 9.08
CA ARG A 243 12.54 -5.71 8.82
C ARG A 243 12.94 -5.79 7.33
N ILE A 244 12.01 -5.53 6.41
CA ILE A 244 12.34 -5.39 4.97
C ILE A 244 13.16 -4.14 4.72
N ALA A 245 12.92 -3.07 5.47
CA ALA A 245 13.60 -1.79 5.28
C ALA A 245 15.04 -1.79 5.84
N ASP A 246 15.31 -2.58 6.87
CA ASP A 246 16.64 -2.74 7.49
C ASP A 246 17.61 -3.53 6.60
#